data_157d6ca6b80a1fea20b5009867811a42
#
_entry.id   157d6ca6b80a1fea20b5009867811a42
#
_cell.length_a   1.000
_cell.length_b   1.000
_cell.length_c   1.000
_cell.angle_alpha   90.00
_cell.angle_beta   90.00
_cell.angle_gamma   90.00
#
_symmetry.space_group_name_H-M   'P 1'
#
loop_
_entity.id
_entity.type
_entity.pdbx_description
1 polymer ?
#
loop_
_entity_poly.entity_id
_entity_poly.type
_entity_poly.pdbx_seq_one_letter_code
_entity_poly.pdbx_strand_id
1 'polypeptide(L)'
;MDKGRARRYLRENPRTWMLLYIPVYLLWFFLAERLVKGPYYISYMPLDDKIPFVPQFVFFYVLWYPYLLFPLAVTYRKEPRAFVRYGLYLIFALSISLLICCVFPNAQNLRPADPGRGPSGWILGKIYAADTNTNVLPSMHVVGCAGACMAAFDSRRLRKWRWPMVVMGLLICASTVFVKQHSFLDVIWGAVVALPVGVCAYWLPKCLKKGTI
;
A
#
# COMPACT_ATOMS: atom_id res chain seq x y z
N MET A 1 14.02 0.42 -28.96
CA MET A 1 14.79 1.40 -28.15
C MET A 1 16.23 0.95 -28.13
N ASP A 2 17.16 1.78 -28.57
CA ASP A 2 18.58 1.44 -28.65
C ASP A 2 19.14 1.14 -27.25
N LYS A 3 19.83 0.00 -27.10
CA LYS A 3 20.39 -0.47 -25.80
C LYS A 3 21.38 0.56 -25.20
N GLY A 4 22.11 1.29 -26.04
CA GLY A 4 23.04 2.35 -25.63
C GLY A 4 22.29 3.53 -24.98
N ARG A 5 21.16 3.95 -25.58
CA ARG A 5 20.32 5.05 -25.07
C ARG A 5 19.65 4.69 -23.75
N ALA A 6 19.20 3.45 -23.58
CA ALA A 6 18.62 2.98 -22.32
C ALA A 6 19.64 2.97 -21.18
N ARG A 7 20.84 2.44 -21.41
CA ARG A 7 21.95 2.43 -20.41
C ARG A 7 22.34 3.85 -19.99
N ARG A 8 22.46 4.76 -20.94
CA ARG A 8 22.77 6.16 -20.67
C ARG A 8 21.68 6.81 -19.81
N TYR A 9 20.40 6.60 -20.15
CA TYR A 9 19.26 7.13 -19.39
C TYR A 9 19.25 6.64 -17.94
N LEU A 10 19.48 5.34 -17.70
CA LEU A 10 19.54 4.76 -16.36
C LEU A 10 20.68 5.31 -15.53
N ARG A 11 21.84 5.54 -16.16
CA ARG A 11 23.00 6.14 -15.50
C ARG A 11 22.75 7.60 -15.10
N GLU A 12 22.09 8.36 -15.95
CA GLU A 12 21.72 9.75 -15.71
C GLU A 12 20.54 9.89 -14.72
N ASN A 13 19.74 8.84 -14.55
CA ASN A 13 18.56 8.82 -13.70
C ASN A 13 18.57 7.63 -12.73
N PRO A 14 19.47 7.59 -11.74
CA PRO A 14 19.62 6.42 -10.85
C PRO A 14 18.36 6.11 -10.04
N ARG A 15 17.48 7.10 -9.79
CA ARG A 15 16.18 6.88 -9.14
C ARG A 15 15.27 5.89 -9.87
N THR A 16 15.49 5.66 -11.17
CA THR A 16 14.74 4.68 -11.96
C THR A 16 14.87 3.28 -11.40
N TRP A 17 16.02 2.95 -10.79
CA TRP A 17 16.25 1.66 -10.16
C TRP A 17 15.28 1.37 -9.01
N MET A 18 14.71 2.39 -8.38
CA MET A 18 13.69 2.22 -7.33
C MET A 18 12.41 1.55 -7.87
N LEU A 19 12.12 1.70 -9.16
CA LEU A 19 10.96 1.04 -9.79
C LEU A 19 11.12 -0.48 -9.86
N LEU A 20 12.35 -1.01 -9.80
CA LEU A 20 12.59 -2.45 -9.70
C LEU A 20 12.09 -3.05 -8.38
N TYR A 21 11.87 -2.21 -7.37
CA TYR A 21 11.25 -2.67 -6.13
C TYR A 21 9.85 -3.25 -6.38
N ILE A 22 9.10 -2.74 -7.36
CA ILE A 22 7.74 -3.22 -7.65
C ILE A 22 7.72 -4.73 -7.96
N PRO A 23 8.44 -5.23 -8.98
CA PRO A 23 8.46 -6.67 -9.25
C PRO A 23 9.12 -7.49 -8.14
N VAL A 24 10.14 -6.95 -7.44
CA VAL A 24 10.76 -7.61 -6.29
C VAL A 24 9.77 -7.77 -5.14
N TYR A 25 9.01 -6.72 -4.82
CA TYR A 25 7.99 -6.75 -3.80
C TYR A 25 6.86 -7.73 -4.14
N LEU A 26 6.37 -7.70 -5.37
CA LEU A 26 5.32 -8.62 -5.81
C LEU A 26 5.77 -10.08 -5.74
N LEU A 27 7.00 -10.37 -6.13
CA LEU A 27 7.58 -11.71 -5.99
C LEU A 27 7.68 -12.12 -4.52
N TRP A 28 8.18 -11.23 -3.64
CA TRP A 28 8.28 -11.50 -2.21
C TRP A 28 6.90 -11.72 -1.58
N PHE A 29 5.92 -10.86 -1.89
CA PHE A 29 4.54 -11.03 -1.44
C PHE A 29 3.98 -12.40 -1.86
N PHE A 30 4.11 -12.76 -3.13
CA PHE A 30 3.64 -14.04 -3.65
C PHE A 30 4.34 -15.25 -3.00
N LEU A 31 5.63 -15.14 -2.71
CA LEU A 31 6.35 -16.18 -1.98
C LEU A 31 5.89 -16.27 -0.52
N ALA A 32 5.66 -15.14 0.15
CA ALA A 32 5.13 -15.11 1.51
C ALA A 32 3.75 -15.79 1.58
N GLU A 33 2.84 -15.50 0.65
CA GLU A 33 1.52 -16.15 0.55
C GLU A 33 1.60 -17.69 0.45
N ARG A 34 2.66 -18.21 -0.15
CA ARG A 34 2.84 -19.65 -0.37
C ARG A 34 3.66 -20.36 0.70
N LEU A 35 4.66 -19.67 1.24
CA LEU A 35 5.69 -20.27 2.10
C LEU A 35 5.43 -20.04 3.58
N VAL A 36 4.80 -18.93 3.97
CA VAL A 36 4.44 -18.67 5.36
C VAL A 36 3.26 -19.55 5.73
N LYS A 37 3.48 -20.45 6.69
CA LYS A 37 2.47 -21.42 7.19
C LYS A 37 2.24 -21.22 8.68
N GLY A 38 1.00 -21.53 9.11
CA GLY A 38 0.57 -21.39 10.50
C GLY A 38 1.40 -22.20 11.51
N PRO A 39 1.11 -22.05 12.80
CA PRO A 39 -0.14 -21.52 13.33
C PRO A 39 -0.29 -20.01 13.10
N TYR A 40 -1.49 -19.59 12.69
CA TYR A 40 -1.76 -18.18 12.41
C TYR A 40 -2.42 -17.48 13.60
N TYR A 41 -1.95 -16.27 13.91
CA TYR A 41 -2.70 -15.35 14.74
C TYR A 41 -3.94 -14.87 13.94
N ILE A 42 -5.13 -15.05 14.48
CA ILE A 42 -6.36 -14.61 13.83
C ILE A 42 -6.62 -13.15 14.20
N SER A 43 -6.45 -12.27 13.21
CA SER A 43 -6.74 -10.84 13.33
C SER A 43 -8.25 -10.62 13.39
N TYR A 44 -8.72 -10.12 14.51
CA TYR A 44 -10.13 -9.87 14.79
C TYR A 44 -10.29 -8.85 15.91
N MET A 45 -11.33 -8.05 15.83
CA MET A 45 -11.83 -7.23 16.94
C MET A 45 -13.36 -7.12 16.89
N PRO A 46 -14.05 -6.86 18.03
CA PRO A 46 -15.53 -6.84 18.09
C PRO A 46 -16.20 -5.83 17.15
N LEU A 47 -15.44 -4.84 16.66
CA LEU A 47 -15.95 -3.89 15.66
C LEU A 47 -16.20 -4.56 14.30
N ASP A 48 -15.45 -5.63 13.98
CA ASP A 48 -15.57 -6.33 12.70
C ASP A 48 -16.95 -6.95 12.49
N ASP A 49 -17.63 -7.34 13.58
CA ASP A 49 -18.99 -7.89 13.52
C ASP A 49 -20.04 -6.80 13.21
N LYS A 50 -19.75 -5.54 13.56
CA LYS A 50 -20.64 -4.40 13.31
C LYS A 50 -20.47 -3.81 11.92
N ILE A 51 -19.32 -4.07 11.26
CA ILE A 51 -19.06 -3.59 9.90
C ILE A 51 -19.80 -4.50 8.90
N PRO A 52 -20.75 -3.99 8.11
CA PRO A 52 -21.48 -4.80 7.15
C PRO A 52 -20.56 -5.25 6.00
N PHE A 53 -20.90 -6.39 5.39
CA PHE A 53 -20.29 -6.81 4.13
C PHE A 53 -20.94 -6.04 2.98
N VAL A 54 -20.13 -5.29 2.21
CA VAL A 54 -20.61 -4.47 1.08
C VAL A 54 -19.70 -4.73 -0.15
N PRO A 55 -20.04 -5.72 -0.99
CA PRO A 55 -19.19 -6.14 -2.10
C PRO A 55 -18.91 -5.03 -3.14
N GLN A 56 -19.76 -3.99 -3.23
CA GLN A 56 -19.57 -2.86 -4.14
C GLN A 56 -18.31 -2.05 -3.81
N PHE A 57 -17.83 -2.08 -2.58
CA PHE A 57 -16.57 -1.42 -2.20
C PHE A 57 -15.34 -2.05 -2.88
N VAL A 58 -15.47 -3.21 -3.53
CA VAL A 58 -14.38 -3.81 -4.30
C VAL A 58 -13.83 -2.88 -5.39
N PHE A 59 -14.67 -1.99 -5.94
CA PHE A 59 -14.23 -1.01 -6.94
C PHE A 59 -13.22 -0.01 -6.35
N PHE A 60 -13.37 0.41 -5.10
CA PHE A 60 -12.37 1.21 -4.40
C PHE A 60 -11.15 0.38 -4.02
N TYR A 61 -11.35 -0.87 -3.61
CA TYR A 61 -10.27 -1.79 -3.25
C TYR A 61 -9.26 -1.97 -4.40
N VAL A 62 -9.72 -2.24 -5.61
CA VAL A 62 -8.84 -2.44 -6.77
C VAL A 62 -8.15 -1.15 -7.25
N LEU A 63 -8.71 0.02 -6.92
CA LEU A 63 -8.08 1.31 -7.23
C LEU A 63 -6.80 1.56 -6.42
N TRP A 64 -6.49 0.76 -5.41
CA TRP A 64 -5.25 0.88 -4.66
C TRP A 64 -4.00 0.84 -5.54
N TYR A 65 -3.94 -0.05 -6.52
CA TYR A 65 -2.79 -0.15 -7.43
C TYR A 65 -2.53 1.14 -8.23
N PRO A 66 -3.47 1.65 -9.03
CA PRO A 66 -3.26 2.91 -9.74
C PRO A 66 -3.10 4.10 -8.79
N TYR A 67 -3.71 4.06 -7.61
CA TYR A 67 -3.57 5.10 -6.59
C TYR A 67 -2.12 5.21 -6.09
N LEU A 68 -1.42 4.10 -5.83
CA LEU A 68 -0.01 4.10 -5.46
C LEU A 68 0.89 4.58 -6.59
N LEU A 69 0.59 4.21 -7.83
CA LEU A 69 1.42 4.57 -8.98
C LEU A 69 1.28 6.04 -9.38
N PHE A 70 0.15 6.68 -9.07
CA PHE A 70 -0.13 8.05 -9.48
C PHE A 70 0.90 9.07 -8.97
N PRO A 71 1.27 9.14 -7.67
CA PRO A 71 2.30 10.06 -7.21
C PRO A 71 3.68 9.76 -7.82
N LEU A 72 4.04 8.49 -8.02
CA LEU A 72 5.28 8.12 -8.70
C LEU A 72 5.32 8.68 -10.12
N ALA A 73 4.26 8.47 -10.90
CA ALA A 73 4.17 8.92 -12.28
C ALA A 73 4.28 10.46 -12.41
N VAL A 74 3.55 11.19 -11.55
CA VAL A 74 3.50 12.66 -11.58
C VAL A 74 4.85 13.27 -11.18
N THR A 75 5.54 12.69 -10.19
CA THR A 75 6.76 13.27 -9.62
C THR A 75 8.04 12.83 -10.32
N TYR A 76 8.05 11.67 -10.97
CA TYR A 76 9.23 11.02 -11.56
C TYR A 76 10.15 11.96 -12.33
N ARG A 77 9.61 12.70 -13.31
CA ARG A 77 10.42 13.57 -14.17
C ARG A 77 10.62 14.97 -13.60
N LYS A 78 9.60 15.51 -12.96
CA LYS A 78 9.54 16.95 -12.65
C LYS A 78 9.85 17.30 -11.19
N GLU A 79 9.76 16.33 -10.27
CA GLU A 79 10.07 16.50 -8.86
C GLU A 79 10.87 15.30 -8.31
N PRO A 80 12.14 15.11 -8.76
CA PRO A 80 12.94 13.93 -8.41
C PRO A 80 13.07 13.69 -6.90
N ARG A 81 13.15 14.76 -6.11
CA ARG A 81 13.27 14.66 -4.65
C ARG A 81 11.98 14.13 -4.01
N ALA A 82 10.80 14.55 -4.49
CA ALA A 82 9.53 14.05 -4.01
C ALA A 82 9.33 12.58 -4.44
N PHE A 83 9.71 12.24 -5.68
CA PHE A 83 9.72 10.86 -6.16
C PHE A 83 10.57 9.94 -5.27
N VAL A 84 11.81 10.34 -4.97
CA VAL A 84 12.72 9.54 -4.14
C VAL A 84 12.17 9.38 -2.72
N ARG A 85 11.65 10.43 -2.09
CA ARG A 85 11.07 10.32 -0.75
C ARG A 85 9.90 9.36 -0.70
N TYR A 86 8.99 9.48 -1.67
CA TYR A 86 7.85 8.57 -1.75
C TYR A 86 8.27 7.14 -2.08
N GLY A 87 9.21 6.97 -3.01
CA GLY A 87 9.76 5.66 -3.34
C GLY A 87 10.42 4.99 -2.13
N LEU A 88 11.25 5.72 -1.36
CA LEU A 88 11.85 5.21 -0.13
C LEU A 88 10.78 4.87 0.92
N TYR A 89 9.77 5.73 1.08
CA TYR A 89 8.64 5.40 1.95
C TYR A 89 8.01 4.06 1.57
N LEU A 90 7.65 3.86 0.30
CA LEU A 90 7.04 2.61 -0.17
C LEU A 90 7.96 1.41 0.07
N ILE A 91 9.25 1.54 -0.28
CA ILE A 91 10.22 0.48 -0.07
C ILE A 91 10.27 0.06 1.40
N PHE A 92 10.47 1.00 2.31
CA PHE A 92 10.59 0.66 3.73
C PHE A 92 9.25 0.24 4.35
N ALA A 93 8.18 0.98 4.13
CA ALA A 93 6.91 0.71 4.78
C ALA A 93 6.27 -0.61 4.33
N LEU A 94 6.28 -0.91 3.02
CA LEU A 94 5.76 -2.18 2.51
C LEU A 94 6.67 -3.35 2.86
N SER A 95 8.01 -3.16 2.86
CA SER A 95 8.96 -4.21 3.28
C SER A 95 8.80 -4.54 4.77
N ILE A 96 8.66 -3.52 5.64
CA ILE A 96 8.42 -3.74 7.07
C ILE A 96 7.10 -4.50 7.27
N SER A 97 6.04 -4.09 6.57
CA SER A 97 4.74 -4.75 6.66
C SER A 97 4.82 -6.23 6.25
N LEU A 98 5.46 -6.51 5.13
CA LEU A 98 5.60 -7.88 4.64
C LEU A 98 6.54 -8.72 5.52
N LEU A 99 7.59 -8.10 6.06
CA LEU A 99 8.49 -8.77 7.01
C LEU A 99 7.72 -9.16 8.29
N ILE A 100 6.86 -8.27 8.81
CA ILE A 100 5.99 -8.60 9.96
C ILE A 100 5.12 -9.81 9.63
N CYS A 101 4.49 -9.86 8.46
CA CYS A 101 3.71 -11.01 8.02
C CYS A 101 4.54 -12.30 7.96
N CYS A 102 5.80 -12.21 7.52
CA CYS A 102 6.70 -13.38 7.45
C CYS A 102 7.13 -13.91 8.83
N VAL A 103 7.43 -13.01 9.79
CA VAL A 103 7.91 -13.41 11.13
C VAL A 103 6.78 -13.63 12.13
N PHE A 104 5.60 -13.09 11.86
CA PHE A 104 4.40 -13.21 12.66
C PHE A 104 3.23 -13.66 11.77
N PRO A 105 3.12 -14.97 11.46
CA PRO A 105 2.07 -15.48 10.59
C PRO A 105 0.69 -15.12 11.11
N ASN A 106 -0.11 -14.48 10.28
CA ASN A 106 -1.42 -13.98 10.66
C ASN A 106 -2.46 -14.19 9.55
N ALA A 107 -3.72 -14.25 9.93
CA ALA A 107 -4.84 -14.51 9.04
C ALA A 107 -6.11 -13.83 9.58
N GLN A 108 -7.16 -13.83 8.78
CA GLN A 108 -8.50 -13.42 9.19
C GLN A 108 -9.56 -14.43 8.70
N ASN A 109 -10.68 -14.51 9.41
CA ASN A 109 -11.80 -15.41 9.10
C ASN A 109 -13.10 -14.65 8.86
N LEU A 110 -13.01 -13.45 8.25
CA LEU A 110 -14.13 -12.54 8.08
C LEU A 110 -14.85 -12.69 6.72
N ARG A 111 -14.20 -13.36 5.76
CA ARG A 111 -14.74 -13.49 4.40
C ARG A 111 -16.03 -14.31 4.40
N PRO A 112 -17.15 -13.81 3.81
CA PRO A 112 -18.34 -14.61 3.61
C PRO A 112 -18.09 -15.71 2.58
N ALA A 113 -18.82 -16.83 2.68
CA ALA A 113 -18.75 -17.93 1.73
C ALA A 113 -19.24 -17.52 0.32
N ASP A 114 -20.23 -16.61 0.25
CA ASP A 114 -20.71 -16.02 -1.00
C ASP A 114 -20.15 -14.59 -1.14
N PRO A 115 -19.32 -14.30 -2.15
CA PRO A 115 -18.78 -12.97 -2.40
C PRO A 115 -19.83 -11.98 -2.96
N GLY A 116 -21.07 -12.40 -3.17
CA GLY A 116 -22.16 -11.62 -3.71
C GLY A 116 -22.38 -11.83 -5.22
N ARG A 117 -23.37 -11.12 -5.76
CA ARG A 117 -23.78 -11.25 -7.16
C ARG A 117 -23.38 -10.04 -8.01
N GLY A 118 -23.50 -10.18 -9.34
CA GLY A 118 -23.20 -9.13 -10.31
C GLY A 118 -21.68 -8.81 -10.43
N PRO A 119 -21.33 -7.67 -11.05
CA PRO A 119 -19.93 -7.32 -11.34
C PRO A 119 -19.05 -7.23 -10.08
N SER A 120 -19.56 -6.67 -8.99
CA SER A 120 -18.81 -6.57 -7.72
C SER A 120 -18.53 -7.94 -7.11
N GLY A 121 -19.51 -8.83 -7.05
CA GLY A 121 -19.35 -10.19 -6.55
C GLY A 121 -18.40 -11.02 -7.43
N TRP A 122 -18.48 -10.85 -8.76
CA TRP A 122 -17.55 -11.51 -9.67
C TRP A 122 -16.09 -11.07 -9.45
N ILE A 123 -15.83 -9.75 -9.35
CA ILE A 123 -14.49 -9.24 -9.08
C ILE A 123 -13.99 -9.73 -7.72
N LEU A 124 -14.83 -9.63 -6.70
CA LEU A 124 -14.47 -10.02 -5.33
C LEU A 124 -14.18 -11.52 -5.23
N GLY A 125 -14.97 -12.36 -5.91
CA GLY A 125 -14.72 -13.80 -6.00
C GLY A 125 -13.37 -14.13 -6.65
N LYS A 126 -12.95 -13.36 -7.68
CA LYS A 126 -11.62 -13.50 -8.27
C LYS A 126 -10.51 -13.08 -7.32
N ILE A 127 -10.73 -12.01 -6.54
CA ILE A 127 -9.77 -11.56 -5.51
C ILE A 127 -9.64 -12.63 -4.43
N TYR A 128 -10.74 -13.15 -3.88
CA TYR A 128 -10.72 -14.18 -2.85
C TYR A 128 -10.07 -15.50 -3.31
N ALA A 129 -10.14 -15.82 -4.61
CA ALA A 129 -9.50 -16.99 -5.18
C ALA A 129 -7.99 -16.80 -5.43
N ALA A 130 -7.57 -15.56 -5.72
CA ALA A 130 -6.18 -15.24 -6.06
C ALA A 130 -5.33 -14.89 -4.82
N ASP A 131 -5.94 -14.27 -3.83
CA ASP A 131 -5.34 -13.74 -2.61
C ASP A 131 -5.85 -14.54 -1.42
N THR A 132 -4.97 -15.04 -0.58
CA THR A 132 -5.36 -15.82 0.60
C THR A 132 -5.96 -14.92 1.68
N ASN A 133 -6.49 -15.52 2.75
CA ASN A 133 -6.92 -14.78 3.95
C ASN A 133 -5.80 -14.65 4.99
N THR A 134 -4.53 -14.84 4.57
CA THR A 134 -3.33 -14.73 5.41
C THR A 134 -2.55 -13.46 5.08
N ASN A 135 -1.51 -13.16 5.85
CA ASN A 135 -0.64 -11.97 5.66
C ASN A 135 -1.41 -10.65 5.64
N VAL A 136 -2.41 -10.53 6.51
CA VAL A 136 -3.35 -9.40 6.55
C VAL A 136 -2.92 -8.27 7.50
N LEU A 137 -2.13 -8.58 8.53
CA LEU A 137 -1.70 -7.64 9.57
C LEU A 137 -0.19 -7.40 9.49
N PRO A 138 0.24 -6.14 9.27
CA PRO A 138 -0.52 -4.89 9.11
C PRO A 138 -1.10 -4.72 7.69
N SER A 139 -2.20 -3.96 7.55
CA SER A 139 -2.80 -3.71 6.23
C SER A 139 -1.88 -2.89 5.32
N MET A 140 -1.39 -3.50 4.25
CA MET A 140 -0.57 -2.85 3.24
C MET A 140 -1.34 -1.80 2.44
N HIS A 141 -2.67 -1.94 2.33
CA HIS A 141 -3.54 -0.94 1.74
C HIS A 141 -3.50 0.37 2.51
N VAL A 142 -3.60 0.30 3.83
CA VAL A 142 -3.52 1.47 4.72
C VAL A 142 -2.14 2.11 4.66
N VAL A 143 -1.09 1.29 4.74
CA VAL A 143 0.30 1.74 4.63
C VAL A 143 0.52 2.48 3.31
N GLY A 144 0.10 1.90 2.20
CA GLY A 144 0.24 2.51 0.87
C GLY A 144 -0.56 3.81 0.74
N CYS A 145 -1.82 3.84 1.21
CA CYS A 145 -2.67 5.02 1.18
C CYS A 145 -2.08 6.19 1.98
N ALA A 146 -1.58 5.92 3.18
CA ALA A 146 -0.91 6.94 4.00
C ALA A 146 0.29 7.55 3.28
N GLY A 147 1.15 6.73 2.67
CA GLY A 147 2.29 7.21 1.91
C GLY A 147 1.92 8.05 0.69
N ALA A 148 0.91 7.64 -0.07
CA ALA A 148 0.42 8.38 -1.22
C ALA A 148 -0.20 9.74 -0.82
N CYS A 149 -0.93 9.80 0.30
CA CYS A 149 -1.38 11.06 0.89
C CYS A 149 -0.21 11.96 1.27
N MET A 150 0.79 11.44 2.00
CA MET A 150 1.98 12.20 2.38
C MET A 150 2.72 12.74 1.14
N ALA A 151 2.84 11.94 0.08
CA ALA A 151 3.44 12.36 -1.19
C ALA A 151 2.65 13.50 -1.85
N ALA A 152 1.31 13.47 -1.78
CA ALA A 152 0.46 14.53 -2.31
C ALA A 152 0.65 15.85 -1.57
N PHE A 153 0.92 15.82 -0.26
CA PHE A 153 1.20 17.02 0.52
C PHE A 153 2.66 17.52 0.36
N ASP A 154 3.61 16.64 0.07
CA ASP A 154 5.00 16.97 -0.16
C ASP A 154 5.26 17.55 -1.55
N SER A 155 4.53 17.10 -2.57
CA SER A 155 4.70 17.51 -3.96
C SER A 155 3.94 18.79 -4.30
N ARG A 156 4.62 19.74 -5.00
CA ARG A 156 3.98 20.92 -5.56
C ARG A 156 3.05 20.56 -6.73
N ARG A 157 3.41 19.55 -7.51
CA ARG A 157 2.63 19.07 -8.66
C ARG A 157 1.32 18.42 -8.26
N LEU A 158 1.27 17.81 -7.07
CA LEU A 158 0.07 17.19 -6.54
C LEU A 158 -0.78 18.12 -5.68
N ARG A 159 -0.46 19.42 -5.60
CA ARG A 159 -1.16 20.39 -4.73
C ARG A 159 -2.68 20.37 -4.89
N LYS A 160 -3.16 20.35 -6.13
CA LYS A 160 -4.61 20.29 -6.43
C LYS A 160 -5.24 18.92 -6.15
N TRP A 161 -4.43 17.86 -6.03
CA TRP A 161 -4.86 16.50 -5.77
C TRP A 161 -4.83 16.10 -4.29
N ARG A 162 -4.37 16.97 -3.39
CA ARG A 162 -4.21 16.65 -1.96
C ARG A 162 -5.48 16.07 -1.35
N TRP A 163 -6.56 16.82 -1.43
CA TRP A 163 -7.84 16.42 -0.86
C TRP A 163 -8.51 15.26 -1.61
N PRO A 164 -8.57 15.25 -2.95
CA PRO A 164 -9.01 14.07 -3.68
C PRO A 164 -8.25 12.79 -3.30
N MET A 165 -6.94 12.88 -3.09
CA MET A 165 -6.15 11.73 -2.64
C MET A 165 -6.46 11.32 -1.20
N VAL A 166 -6.69 12.26 -0.29
CA VAL A 166 -7.14 11.92 1.07
C VAL A 166 -8.49 11.18 1.03
N VAL A 167 -9.47 11.73 0.31
CA VAL A 167 -10.80 11.11 0.20
C VAL A 167 -10.70 9.72 -0.42
N MET A 168 -9.97 9.58 -1.53
CA MET A 168 -9.79 8.29 -2.18
C MET A 168 -9.03 7.30 -1.28
N GLY A 169 -7.99 7.75 -0.59
CA GLY A 169 -7.24 6.92 0.36
C GLY A 169 -8.13 6.40 1.49
N LEU A 170 -9.00 7.25 2.04
CA LEU A 170 -9.98 6.83 3.06
C LEU A 170 -11.00 5.82 2.50
N LEU A 171 -11.49 6.02 1.27
CA LEU A 171 -12.40 5.07 0.62
C LEU A 171 -11.73 3.72 0.36
N ILE A 172 -10.47 3.72 -0.05
CA ILE A 172 -9.68 2.50 -0.22
C ILE A 172 -9.47 1.80 1.14
N CYS A 173 -9.08 2.53 2.19
CA CYS A 173 -8.93 1.95 3.52
C CYS A 173 -10.26 1.38 4.04
N ALA A 174 -11.36 2.10 3.89
CA ALA A 174 -12.70 1.61 4.28
C ALA A 174 -13.08 0.38 3.45
N SER A 175 -12.74 0.34 2.17
CA SER A 175 -13.07 -0.80 1.31
C SER A 175 -12.48 -2.11 1.83
N THR A 176 -11.30 -2.10 2.43
CA THR A 176 -10.63 -3.31 2.92
C THR A 176 -11.46 -4.04 3.99
N VAL A 177 -12.14 -3.29 4.86
CA VAL A 177 -13.00 -3.85 5.90
C VAL A 177 -14.42 -4.15 5.40
N PHE A 178 -14.96 -3.35 4.47
CA PHE A 178 -16.28 -3.61 3.88
C PHE A 178 -16.28 -4.83 2.96
N VAL A 179 -15.20 -5.10 2.23
CA VAL A 179 -15.06 -6.32 1.44
C VAL A 179 -14.45 -7.48 2.24
N LYS A 180 -14.35 -7.36 3.57
CA LYS A 180 -13.87 -8.41 4.48
C LYS A 180 -12.50 -8.99 4.11
N GLN A 181 -11.62 -8.18 3.52
CA GLN A 181 -10.22 -8.54 3.27
C GLN A 181 -9.35 -8.31 4.50
N HIS A 182 -9.70 -7.34 5.34
CA HIS A 182 -8.98 -7.00 6.56
C HIS A 182 -9.91 -6.85 7.76
N SER A 183 -9.42 -7.19 8.95
CA SER A 183 -9.96 -6.73 10.21
C SER A 183 -9.68 -5.24 10.40
N PHE A 184 -10.50 -4.54 11.16
CA PHE A 184 -10.20 -3.17 11.55
C PHE A 184 -8.89 -3.06 12.38
N LEU A 185 -8.52 -4.15 13.05
CA LEU A 185 -7.22 -4.27 13.72
C LEU A 185 -6.05 -4.12 12.75
N ASP A 186 -6.16 -4.70 11.54
CA ASP A 186 -5.13 -4.59 10.50
C ASP A 186 -4.97 -3.14 10.02
N VAL A 187 -6.08 -2.39 9.96
CA VAL A 187 -6.11 -0.96 9.63
C VAL A 187 -5.33 -0.15 10.66
N ILE A 188 -5.56 -0.41 11.96
CA ILE A 188 -4.82 0.25 13.05
C ILE A 188 -3.32 -0.02 12.93
N TRP A 189 -2.92 -1.29 12.78
CA TRP A 189 -1.51 -1.64 12.65
C TRP A 189 -0.88 -1.12 11.36
N GLY A 190 -1.66 -1.03 10.27
CA GLY A 190 -1.22 -0.33 9.05
C GLY A 190 -0.86 1.13 9.32
N ALA A 191 -1.67 1.85 10.10
CA ALA A 191 -1.38 3.22 10.52
C ALA A 191 -0.15 3.30 11.44
N VAL A 192 -0.01 2.34 12.38
CA VAL A 192 1.14 2.25 13.30
C VAL A 192 2.45 2.08 12.53
N VAL A 193 2.47 1.31 11.46
CA VAL A 193 3.66 1.17 10.59
C VAL A 193 3.86 2.43 9.72
N ALA A 194 2.79 2.96 9.14
CA ALA A 194 2.86 4.09 8.21
C ALA A 194 3.42 5.37 8.84
N LEU A 195 3.03 5.68 10.09
CA LEU A 195 3.38 6.94 10.74
C LEU A 195 4.89 7.09 11.00
N PRO A 196 5.60 6.16 11.65
CA PRO A 196 7.04 6.30 11.88
C PRO A 196 7.84 6.38 10.59
N VAL A 197 7.52 5.53 9.61
CA VAL A 197 8.21 5.56 8.31
C VAL A 197 7.94 6.89 7.59
N GLY A 198 6.72 7.41 7.69
CA GLY A 198 6.37 8.73 7.16
C GLY A 198 7.16 9.86 7.82
N VAL A 199 7.29 9.85 9.14
CA VAL A 199 8.13 10.81 9.89
C VAL A 199 9.57 10.74 9.38
N CYS A 200 10.15 9.54 9.26
CA CYS A 200 11.50 9.35 8.75
C CYS A 200 11.67 9.86 7.32
N ALA A 201 10.74 9.54 6.41
CA ALA A 201 10.87 9.86 5.00
C ALA A 201 10.61 11.35 4.69
N TYR A 202 9.68 12.00 5.39
CA TYR A 202 9.18 13.32 5.02
C TYR A 202 9.53 14.43 6.00
N TRP A 203 9.69 14.14 7.28
CA TRP A 203 9.88 15.15 8.33
C TRP A 203 11.33 15.28 8.77
N LEU A 204 12.03 14.19 9.09
CA LEU A 204 13.45 14.23 9.51
C LEU A 204 14.36 14.96 8.52
N PRO A 205 14.28 14.75 7.19
CA PRO A 205 15.13 15.47 6.24
C PRO A 205 14.89 16.98 6.23
N LYS A 206 13.71 17.45 6.64
CA LYS A 206 13.39 18.89 6.75
C LYS A 206 13.96 19.49 8.02
N CYS A 207 13.95 18.75 9.12
CA CYS A 207 14.51 19.19 10.38
C CYS A 207 16.03 19.29 10.35
N LEU A 208 16.71 18.29 9.78
CA LEU A 208 18.17 18.28 9.64
C LEU A 208 18.70 19.44 8.78
N LYS A 209 17.93 19.89 7.76
CA LYS A 209 18.30 21.06 6.95
C LYS A 209 18.10 22.40 7.66
N LYS A 210 17.24 22.48 8.68
CA LYS A 210 17.03 23.71 9.47
C LYS A 210 18.07 23.89 10.57
N GLY A 211 18.72 22.83 11.00
CA GLY A 211 19.77 22.88 12.04
C GLY A 211 21.19 23.14 11.52
N THR A 212 21.35 23.39 10.21
CA THR A 212 22.66 23.65 9.56
C THR A 212 22.77 25.11 9.06
N ILE A 213 22.11 26.06 9.76
CA ILE A 213 22.27 27.52 9.54
C ILE A 213 22.87 28.11 10.81
#